data_a59121be8182c8367848f41ff712ebc1
#
_entry.id   a59121be8182c8367848f41ff712ebc1
#
_cell.length_a   1.000
_cell.length_b   1.000
_cell.length_c   1.000
_cell.angle_alpha   90.00
_cell.angle_beta   90.00
_cell.angle_gamma   90.00
#
_symmetry.space_group_name_H-M   'P 1'
#
loop_
_entity.id
_entity.type
_entity.pdbx_description
1 polymer ?
#
loop_
_entity_poly.entity_id
_entity_poly.type
_entity_poly.pdbx_seq_one_letter_code
_entity_poly.pdbx_strand_id
1 'polypeptide(L)'
;MSATRRVRALIVDDSAIARDLLERGLSLDPGIEVVGKASDAYSARDKIVFLKPDVVTLDVEMPKMDGIAFLRKLMPQYPLPVIVVSAVTAEGSRKALEALEAGAFDIVAKPSAYDAFGLKAMVAELAEKVKAAGRTEPGKIR
;
A
#
# COMPACT_ATOMS: atom_id res chain seq x y z
N MET A 1 -30.71 0.60 4.19
CA MET A 1 -29.30 0.93 4.35
C MET A 1 -28.46 0.24 3.30
N SER A 2 -27.72 0.99 2.59
CA SER A 2 -26.83 0.40 1.62
C SER A 2 -25.65 -0.27 2.35
N ALA A 3 -25.21 -1.38 1.82
CA ALA A 3 -24.00 -2.01 2.31
C ALA A 3 -22.84 -1.05 2.11
N THR A 4 -21.94 -1.01 3.06
CA THR A 4 -20.72 -0.23 2.90
C THR A 4 -19.90 -0.86 1.77
N ARG A 5 -19.52 -0.04 0.80
CA ARG A 5 -18.68 -0.52 -0.29
C ARG A 5 -17.33 -0.98 0.25
N ARG A 6 -16.87 -2.11 -0.24
CA ARG A 6 -15.55 -2.61 0.14
C ARG A 6 -14.48 -1.69 -0.46
N VAL A 7 -13.43 -1.47 0.30
CA VAL A 7 -12.28 -0.72 -0.18
C VAL A 7 -11.47 -1.62 -1.12
N ARG A 8 -11.24 -1.16 -2.33
CA ARG A 8 -10.51 -1.92 -3.34
C ARG A 8 -9.03 -1.57 -3.26
N ALA A 9 -8.22 -2.56 -2.94
CA ALA A 9 -6.79 -2.36 -2.66
C ALA A 9 -5.91 -3.06 -3.69
N LEU A 10 -4.85 -2.36 -4.12
CA LEU A 10 -3.80 -2.93 -4.96
C LEU A 10 -2.55 -3.08 -4.10
N ILE A 11 -1.94 -4.26 -4.11
CA ILE A 11 -0.72 -4.55 -3.35
C ILE A 11 0.48 -4.47 -4.28
N VAL A 12 1.47 -3.63 -3.94
CA VAL A 12 2.70 -3.49 -4.71
C VAL A 12 3.87 -3.86 -3.83
N ASP A 13 4.55 -4.96 -4.17
CA ASP A 13 5.68 -5.47 -3.43
C ASP A 13 6.47 -6.40 -4.35
N ASP A 14 7.79 -6.31 -4.35
CA ASP A 14 8.61 -7.13 -5.24
C ASP A 14 8.72 -8.59 -4.77
N SER A 15 8.42 -8.87 -3.52
CA SER A 15 8.46 -10.22 -2.98
C SER A 15 7.14 -10.96 -3.24
N ALA A 16 7.20 -12.07 -3.97
CA ALA A 16 6.02 -12.89 -4.23
C ALA A 16 5.42 -13.43 -2.93
N ILE A 17 6.28 -13.81 -1.99
CA ILE A 17 5.82 -14.32 -0.69
C ILE A 17 5.09 -13.21 0.07
N ALA A 18 5.66 -12.01 0.11
CA ALA A 18 5.03 -10.90 0.79
C ALA A 18 3.68 -10.54 0.15
N ARG A 19 3.62 -10.49 -1.18
CA ARG A 19 2.35 -10.21 -1.88
C ARG A 19 1.27 -11.22 -1.50
N ASP A 20 1.65 -12.49 -1.47
CA ASP A 20 0.70 -13.56 -1.15
C ASP A 20 0.21 -13.48 0.29
N LEU A 21 1.13 -13.24 1.23
CA LEU A 21 0.78 -13.11 2.64
C LEU A 21 -0.10 -11.90 2.89
N LEU A 22 0.21 -10.78 2.26
CA LEU A 22 -0.59 -9.56 2.41
C LEU A 22 -1.98 -9.76 1.80
N GLU A 23 -2.06 -10.39 0.63
CA GLU A 23 -3.35 -10.65 0.02
C GLU A 23 -4.22 -11.52 0.90
N ARG A 24 -3.67 -12.59 1.43
CA ARG A 24 -4.42 -13.48 2.32
C ARG A 24 -4.88 -12.76 3.57
N GLY A 25 -3.97 -12.00 4.19
CA GLY A 25 -4.28 -11.30 5.42
C GLY A 25 -5.33 -10.22 5.23
N LEU A 26 -5.17 -9.37 4.23
CA LEU A 26 -6.11 -8.29 3.96
C LEU A 26 -7.47 -8.82 3.53
N SER A 27 -7.48 -9.94 2.79
CA SER A 27 -8.73 -10.53 2.31
C SER A 27 -9.59 -11.12 3.43
N LEU A 28 -9.02 -11.33 4.62
CA LEU A 28 -9.81 -11.75 5.77
C LEU A 28 -10.68 -10.62 6.32
N ASP A 29 -10.37 -9.38 6.00
CA ASP A 29 -11.18 -8.25 6.44
C ASP A 29 -12.34 -8.07 5.45
N PRO A 30 -13.59 -8.17 5.91
CA PRO A 30 -14.74 -8.07 5.00
C PRO A 30 -14.90 -6.68 4.38
N GLY A 31 -14.21 -5.68 4.89
CA GLY A 31 -14.25 -4.33 4.33
C GLY A 31 -13.25 -4.09 3.21
N ILE A 32 -12.42 -5.08 2.88
CA ILE A 32 -11.35 -4.92 1.90
C ILE A 32 -11.49 -5.95 0.78
N GLU A 33 -11.33 -5.49 -0.44
CA GLU A 33 -11.21 -6.38 -1.61
C GLU A 33 -9.85 -6.13 -2.25
N VAL A 34 -8.99 -7.15 -2.30
CA VAL A 34 -7.72 -7.05 -3.00
C VAL A 34 -7.99 -7.25 -4.49
N VAL A 35 -7.87 -6.19 -5.27
CA VAL A 35 -8.23 -6.23 -6.69
C VAL A 35 -7.06 -6.57 -7.60
N GLY A 36 -5.84 -6.54 -7.08
CA GLY A 36 -4.68 -6.90 -7.87
C GLY A 36 -3.40 -6.83 -7.07
N LYS A 37 -2.33 -7.32 -7.68
CA LYS A 37 -1.00 -7.31 -7.11
C LYS A 37 -0.02 -6.93 -8.20
N ALA A 38 1.04 -6.21 -7.84
CA ALA A 38 2.08 -5.81 -8.78
C ALA A 38 3.44 -6.04 -8.15
N SER A 39 4.41 -6.43 -8.96
CA SER A 39 5.76 -6.75 -8.49
C SER A 39 6.76 -5.60 -8.66
N ASP A 40 6.39 -4.55 -9.37
CA ASP A 40 7.26 -3.39 -9.56
C ASP A 40 6.42 -2.16 -9.92
N ALA A 41 7.08 -1.00 -10.01
CA ALA A 41 6.42 0.26 -10.26
C ALA A 41 5.72 0.32 -11.63
N TYR A 42 6.29 -0.30 -12.62
CA TYR A 42 5.73 -0.25 -13.97
C TYR A 42 4.44 -1.05 -14.05
N SER A 43 4.45 -2.26 -13.50
CA SER A 43 3.24 -3.07 -13.42
C SER A 43 2.18 -2.39 -12.54
N ALA A 44 2.62 -1.75 -11.46
CA ALA A 44 1.69 -1.03 -10.57
C ALA A 44 1.00 0.11 -11.31
N ARG A 45 1.75 0.89 -12.08
CA ARG A 45 1.17 2.00 -12.85
C ARG A 45 0.07 1.51 -13.78
N ASP A 46 0.36 0.44 -14.52
CA ASP A 46 -0.61 -0.11 -15.46
C ASP A 46 -1.86 -0.59 -14.75
N LYS A 47 -1.70 -1.26 -13.61
CA LYS A 47 -2.84 -1.77 -12.86
C LYS A 47 -3.64 -0.68 -12.17
N ILE A 48 -2.98 0.40 -11.74
CA ILE A 48 -3.69 1.55 -11.18
C ILE A 48 -4.63 2.14 -12.23
N VAL A 49 -4.15 2.34 -13.44
CA VAL A 49 -4.95 2.91 -14.51
C VAL A 49 -6.08 1.96 -14.91
N PHE A 50 -5.79 0.68 -15.00
CA PHE A 50 -6.77 -0.30 -15.46
C PHE A 50 -7.80 -0.68 -14.40
N LEU A 51 -7.33 -0.95 -13.18
CA LEU A 51 -8.21 -1.43 -12.11
C LEU A 51 -8.85 -0.31 -11.31
N LYS A 52 -8.24 0.86 -11.28
CA LYS A 52 -8.72 2.02 -10.54
C LYS A 52 -8.98 1.70 -9.08
N PRO A 53 -7.95 1.25 -8.35
CA PRO A 53 -8.13 0.90 -6.93
C PRO A 53 -8.44 2.15 -6.11
N ASP A 54 -9.01 1.93 -4.92
CA ASP A 54 -9.26 3.02 -3.97
C ASP A 54 -8.01 3.36 -3.18
N VAL A 55 -7.11 2.39 -3.00
CA VAL A 55 -5.89 2.57 -2.21
C VAL A 55 -4.82 1.60 -2.73
N VAL A 56 -3.57 2.00 -2.58
CA VAL A 56 -2.41 1.18 -2.94
C VAL A 56 -1.57 0.96 -1.69
N THR A 57 -1.14 -0.27 -1.44
CA THR A 57 -0.09 -0.54 -0.46
C THR A 57 1.21 -0.69 -1.24
N LEU A 58 2.25 0.01 -0.83
CA LEU A 58 3.46 0.15 -1.63
C LEU A 58 4.71 -0.10 -0.80
N ASP A 59 5.47 -1.12 -1.19
CA ASP A 59 6.79 -1.36 -0.62
C ASP A 59 7.74 -0.29 -1.17
N VAL A 60 8.47 0.40 -0.27
CA VAL A 60 9.44 1.41 -0.72
C VAL A 60 10.64 0.80 -1.41
N GLU A 61 11.01 -0.42 -1.04
CA GLU A 61 12.22 -1.06 -1.54
C GLU A 61 11.89 -2.02 -2.66
N MET A 62 11.95 -1.52 -3.88
CA MET A 62 11.65 -2.31 -5.07
C MET A 62 12.76 -2.14 -6.10
N PRO A 63 12.98 -3.17 -6.96
CA PRO A 63 13.95 -3.04 -8.05
C PRO A 63 13.43 -2.10 -9.13
N LYS A 64 14.32 -1.66 -10.01
CA LYS A 64 14.03 -0.79 -11.16
C LYS A 64 13.67 0.63 -10.75
N MET A 65 12.64 0.80 -9.94
CA MET A 65 12.24 2.12 -9.47
C MET A 65 11.72 1.95 -8.04
N ASP A 66 12.37 2.60 -7.08
CA ASP A 66 11.94 2.47 -5.70
C ASP A 66 10.60 3.16 -5.47
N GLY A 67 9.96 2.83 -4.34
CA GLY A 67 8.62 3.31 -4.06
C GLY A 67 8.50 4.82 -3.96
N ILE A 68 9.54 5.49 -3.47
CA ILE A 68 9.50 6.95 -3.33
C ILE A 68 9.54 7.62 -4.69
N ALA A 69 10.43 7.15 -5.57
CA ALA A 69 10.48 7.67 -6.93
C ALA A 69 9.15 7.44 -7.64
N PHE A 70 8.54 6.29 -7.42
CA PHE A 70 7.24 5.98 -8.00
C PHE A 70 6.17 6.95 -7.49
N LEU A 71 6.15 7.21 -6.18
CA LEU A 71 5.20 8.17 -5.60
C LEU A 71 5.35 9.56 -6.21
N ARG A 72 6.58 10.02 -6.36
CA ARG A 72 6.83 11.35 -6.91
C ARG A 72 6.32 11.51 -8.33
N LYS A 73 6.33 10.43 -9.09
CA LYS A 73 5.78 10.44 -10.45
C LYS A 73 4.28 10.24 -10.48
N LEU A 74 3.77 9.41 -9.58
CA LEU A 74 2.37 9.03 -9.58
C LEU A 74 1.45 10.17 -9.11
N MET A 75 1.79 10.78 -7.97
CA MET A 75 0.86 11.67 -7.29
C MET A 75 0.45 12.89 -8.12
N PRO A 76 1.34 13.54 -8.90
CA PRO A 76 0.89 14.65 -9.74
C PRO A 76 -0.04 14.23 -10.87
N GLN A 77 0.07 12.98 -11.34
CA GLN A 77 -0.68 12.52 -12.49
C GLN A 77 -1.93 11.75 -12.12
N TYR A 78 -1.88 11.01 -11.04
CA TYR A 78 -2.97 10.12 -10.65
C TYR A 78 -3.02 10.04 -9.12
N PRO A 79 -3.48 11.11 -8.47
CA PRO A 79 -3.50 11.13 -7.00
C PRO A 79 -4.49 10.11 -6.45
N LEU A 80 -4.00 9.29 -5.52
CA LEU A 80 -4.82 8.35 -4.79
C LEU A 80 -4.09 8.01 -3.49
N PRO A 81 -4.81 7.50 -2.48
CA PRO A 81 -4.17 7.15 -1.21
C PRO A 81 -3.17 6.00 -1.38
N VAL A 82 -1.96 6.19 -0.88
CA VAL A 82 -0.92 5.16 -0.87
C VAL A 82 -0.45 4.95 0.56
N ILE A 83 -0.53 3.71 1.04
CA ILE A 83 0.03 3.31 2.33
C ILE A 83 1.40 2.70 2.05
N VAL A 84 2.44 3.31 2.58
CA VAL A 84 3.80 2.85 2.35
C VAL A 84 4.21 1.84 3.41
N VAL A 85 4.81 0.74 2.99
CA VAL A 85 5.35 -0.28 3.89
C VAL A 85 6.86 -0.18 3.86
N SER A 86 7.48 -0.02 5.03
CA SER A 86 8.90 0.29 5.14
C SER A 86 9.56 -0.50 6.26
N ALA A 87 10.81 -0.92 6.04
CA ALA A 87 11.55 -1.68 7.03
C ALA A 87 11.82 -0.87 8.30
N VAL A 88 11.89 -1.57 9.45
CA VAL A 88 12.20 -0.96 10.75
C VAL A 88 13.71 -0.84 10.88
N THR A 89 14.27 0.17 10.21
CA THR A 89 15.70 0.47 10.25
C THR A 89 15.87 2.00 10.23
N ALA A 90 17.05 2.49 10.50
CA ALA A 90 17.32 3.92 10.39
C ALA A 90 17.09 4.41 8.96
N GLU A 91 17.52 3.63 7.97
CA GLU A 91 17.30 3.97 6.56
C GLU A 91 15.82 3.90 6.20
N GLY A 92 15.12 2.88 6.71
CA GLY A 92 13.69 2.75 6.47
C GLY A 92 12.89 3.91 7.05
N SER A 93 13.27 4.40 8.22
CA SER A 93 12.62 5.57 8.83
C SER A 93 12.82 6.81 7.98
N ARG A 94 14.02 6.99 7.43
CA ARG A 94 14.31 8.10 6.55
C ARG A 94 13.48 8.04 5.27
N LYS A 95 13.38 6.86 4.67
CA LYS A 95 12.56 6.65 3.48
C LYS A 95 11.08 6.86 3.78
N ALA A 96 10.64 6.49 4.97
CA ALA A 96 9.25 6.71 5.36
C ALA A 96 8.92 8.20 5.40
N LEU A 97 9.81 9.03 5.94
CA LEU A 97 9.61 10.48 5.94
C LEU A 97 9.59 11.03 4.51
N GLU A 98 10.50 10.56 3.66
CA GLU A 98 10.51 10.97 2.26
C GLU A 98 9.21 10.58 1.55
N ALA A 99 8.67 9.42 1.87
CA ALA A 99 7.41 8.96 1.28
C ALA A 99 6.25 9.88 1.67
N LEU A 100 6.19 10.28 2.94
CA LEU A 100 5.17 11.21 3.38
C LEU A 100 5.29 12.55 2.66
N GLU A 101 6.52 13.04 2.48
CA GLU A 101 6.76 14.28 1.73
C GLU A 101 6.36 14.12 0.26
N ALA A 102 6.51 12.93 -0.29
CA ALA A 102 6.14 12.64 -1.67
C ALA A 102 4.64 12.43 -1.87
N GLY A 103 3.86 12.42 -0.79
CA GLY A 103 2.41 12.34 -0.86
C GLY A 103 1.79 11.06 -0.32
N ALA A 104 2.55 10.19 0.35
CA ALA A 104 1.97 8.99 0.94
C ALA A 104 0.91 9.37 1.98
N PHE A 105 -0.16 8.59 2.03
CA PHE A 105 -1.23 8.82 2.98
C PHE A 105 -0.81 8.41 4.40
N ASP A 106 -0.13 7.28 4.52
CA ASP A 106 0.32 6.78 5.82
C ASP A 106 1.42 5.74 5.62
N ILE A 107 1.98 5.26 6.71
CA ILE A 107 3.10 4.33 6.72
C ILE A 107 2.82 3.18 7.67
N VAL A 108 3.26 1.99 7.30
CA VAL A 108 3.23 0.80 8.15
C VAL A 108 4.63 0.20 8.17
N ALA A 109 5.11 -0.17 9.35
CA ALA A 109 6.43 -0.78 9.49
C ALA A 109 6.37 -2.26 9.16
N LYS A 110 7.35 -2.75 8.39
CA LYS A 110 7.53 -4.18 8.15
C LYS A 110 8.08 -4.84 9.41
N PRO A 111 7.62 -6.03 9.77
CA PRO A 111 8.28 -6.77 10.84
C PRO A 111 9.67 -7.23 10.38
N SER A 112 10.58 -7.43 11.32
CA SER A 112 11.92 -7.93 11.00
C SER A 112 11.89 -9.35 10.45
N ALA A 113 10.84 -10.09 10.78
CA ALA A 113 10.61 -11.43 10.22
C ALA A 113 9.10 -11.62 10.06
N TYR A 114 8.72 -12.37 9.02
CA TYR A 114 7.31 -12.68 8.80
C TYR A 114 6.90 -13.93 9.59
N ASP A 115 7.18 -13.93 10.89
CA ASP A 115 6.59 -14.95 11.74
C ASP A 115 5.11 -14.66 11.94
N ALA A 116 4.39 -15.62 12.50
CA ALA A 116 2.94 -15.52 12.61
C ALA A 116 2.50 -14.28 13.40
N PHE A 117 3.24 -13.92 14.44
CA PHE A 117 2.86 -12.81 15.30
C PHE A 117 3.13 -11.47 14.64
N GLY A 118 4.32 -11.31 14.06
CA GLY A 118 4.68 -10.06 13.38
C GLY A 118 3.82 -9.80 12.16
N LEU A 119 3.54 -10.84 11.38
CA LEU A 119 2.67 -10.71 10.21
C LEU A 119 1.26 -10.30 10.62
N LYS A 120 0.71 -10.94 11.65
CA LYS A 120 -0.64 -10.64 12.10
C LYS A 120 -0.76 -9.20 12.56
N ALA A 121 0.22 -8.71 13.32
CA ALA A 121 0.21 -7.34 13.80
C ALA A 121 0.31 -6.35 12.64
N MET A 122 1.18 -6.61 11.66
CA MET A 122 1.34 -5.74 10.51
C MET A 122 0.06 -5.70 9.68
N VAL A 123 -0.54 -6.84 9.41
CA VAL A 123 -1.76 -6.93 8.62
C VAL A 123 -2.91 -6.20 9.32
N ALA A 124 -3.03 -6.33 10.63
CA ALA A 124 -4.09 -5.65 11.38
C ALA A 124 -3.95 -4.13 11.25
N GLU A 125 -2.74 -3.62 11.41
CA GLU A 125 -2.50 -2.19 11.25
C GLU A 125 -2.75 -1.73 9.83
N LEU A 126 -2.26 -2.50 8.87
CA LEU A 126 -2.41 -2.17 7.45
C LEU A 126 -3.88 -2.15 7.04
N ALA A 127 -4.65 -3.13 7.51
CA ALA A 127 -6.08 -3.20 7.19
C ALA A 127 -6.83 -1.96 7.67
N GLU A 128 -6.54 -1.49 8.90
CA GLU A 128 -7.18 -0.29 9.42
C GLU A 128 -6.84 0.95 8.60
N LYS A 129 -5.56 1.08 8.22
CA LYS A 129 -5.12 2.23 7.43
C LYS A 129 -5.64 2.18 6.01
N VAL A 130 -5.73 1.00 5.42
CA VAL A 130 -6.32 0.80 4.09
C VAL A 130 -7.78 1.25 4.09
N LYS A 131 -8.54 0.83 5.09
CA LYS A 131 -9.95 1.21 5.16
C LYS A 131 -10.12 2.71 5.37
N ALA A 132 -9.30 3.31 6.24
CA ALA A 132 -9.35 4.75 6.46
C ALA A 132 -9.00 5.52 5.18
N ALA A 133 -7.95 5.10 4.49
CA ALA A 133 -7.51 5.74 3.26
C ALA A 133 -8.54 5.62 2.15
N GLY A 134 -9.12 4.42 2.01
CA GLY A 134 -10.08 4.15 0.95
C GLY A 134 -11.40 4.91 1.11
N ARG A 135 -11.66 5.46 2.29
CA ARG A 135 -12.85 6.27 2.55
C ARG A 135 -12.61 7.76 2.41
N THR A 136 -11.37 8.14 2.08
CA THR A 136 -11.03 9.54 1.88
C THR A 136 -11.57 10.00 0.53
N GLU A 137 -12.18 11.18 0.50
CA GLU A 137 -12.67 11.74 -0.76
C GLU A 137 -11.49 12.10 -1.65
N PRO A 138 -11.57 11.80 -2.97
CA PRO A 138 -10.44 12.03 -3.88
C PRO A 138 -9.89 13.46 -3.86
N GLY A 139 -10.73 14.45 -3.69
CA GLY A 139 -10.30 15.84 -3.68
C GLY A 139 -9.49 16.23 -2.48
N LYS A 140 -9.38 15.38 -1.47
CA LYS A 140 -8.64 15.66 -0.24
C LYS A 140 -7.28 14.99 -0.21
N ILE A 141 -6.90 14.32 -1.27
CA ILE A 141 -5.59 13.68 -1.36
C ILE A 141 -4.56 14.74 -1.72
N ARG A 142 -3.47 14.75 -1.00
CA ARG A 142 -2.39 15.69 -1.22
C ARG A 142 -1.23 15.04 -1.94
#